data_ccd06d486b1dd5a12f81ca4ede84d9e7
#
_entry.id   ccd06d486b1dd5a12f81ca4ede84d9e7
#
_cell.length_a   1.000
_cell.length_b   1.000
_cell.length_c   1.000
_cell.angle_alpha   90.00
_cell.angle_beta   90.00
_cell.angle_gamma   90.00
#
_symmetry.space_group_name_H-M   'P 1'
#
loop_
_entity.id
_entity.type
_entity.pdbx_description
1 polymer ?
#
loop_
_entity_poly.entity_id
_entity_poly.type
_entity_poly.pdbx_seq_one_letter_code
_entity_poly.pdbx_strand_id
1 'polypeptide(L)'
;MKSRDTLIRLRRFQVDEKRRRVAQIEMMMADFNRMAAELDREVSQEEARAGISDPAHFAYPTYAHAATGRRDNMRQSAAALEGQLAEAKAELGEAFEELKKVEILEDRERSAERAAEAAREQAEMDAIGLRARA
;
A
#
# COMPACT_ATOMS: atom_id res chain seq x y z
N MET A 1 -23.55 0.55 16.64
CA MET A 1 -23.80 -0.81 17.11
C MET A 1 -22.55 -1.65 17.04
N LYS A 2 -22.38 -2.57 17.99
CA LYS A 2 -21.16 -3.39 18.13
C LYS A 2 -20.78 -4.16 16.87
N SER A 3 -21.75 -4.74 16.15
CA SER A 3 -21.47 -5.53 14.94
C SER A 3 -20.94 -4.71 13.78
N ARG A 4 -21.43 -3.49 13.60
CA ARG A 4 -20.92 -2.56 12.58
C ARG A 4 -19.53 -2.04 12.93
N ASP A 5 -19.32 -1.67 14.18
CA ASP A 5 -18.01 -1.25 14.68
C ASP A 5 -16.98 -2.35 14.50
N THR A 6 -17.34 -3.60 14.74
CA THR A 6 -16.50 -4.78 14.53
C THR A 6 -16.18 -4.93 13.03
N LEU A 7 -17.16 -4.76 12.16
CA LEU A 7 -16.97 -4.86 10.71
C LEU A 7 -16.04 -3.76 10.19
N ILE A 8 -16.20 -2.52 10.67
CA ILE A 8 -15.33 -1.40 10.32
C ILE A 8 -13.89 -1.69 10.75
N ARG A 9 -13.68 -2.18 11.96
CA ARG A 9 -12.36 -2.58 12.46
C ARG A 9 -11.74 -3.66 11.60
N LEU A 10 -12.51 -4.67 11.21
CA LEU A 10 -12.05 -5.73 10.34
C LEU A 10 -11.61 -5.17 8.98
N ARG A 11 -12.42 -4.29 8.38
CA ARG A 11 -12.09 -3.68 7.09
C ARG A 11 -10.84 -2.79 7.17
N ARG A 12 -10.68 -2.04 8.26
CA ARG A 12 -9.46 -1.24 8.51
C ARG A 12 -8.23 -2.13 8.66
N PHE A 13 -8.37 -3.23 9.37
CA PHE A 13 -7.30 -4.21 9.53
C PHE A 13 -6.88 -4.77 8.17
N GLN A 14 -7.84 -5.11 7.31
CA GLN A 14 -7.57 -5.61 5.96
C GLN A 14 -6.83 -4.58 5.11
N VAL A 15 -7.22 -3.31 5.18
CA VAL A 15 -6.51 -2.20 4.52
C VAL A 15 -5.07 -2.13 5.01
N ASP A 16 -4.85 -2.19 6.31
CA ASP A 16 -3.50 -2.11 6.90
C ASP A 16 -2.63 -3.28 6.46
N GLU A 17 -3.19 -4.49 6.40
CA GLU A 17 -2.47 -5.67 5.88
C GLU A 17 -2.05 -5.49 4.43
N LYS A 18 -2.95 -4.99 3.59
CA LYS A 18 -2.67 -4.75 2.17
C LYS A 18 -1.62 -3.64 1.98
N ARG A 19 -1.66 -2.59 2.80
CA ARG A 19 -0.61 -1.56 2.83
C ARG A 19 0.75 -2.13 3.16
N ARG A 20 0.83 -3.00 4.17
CA ARG A 20 2.08 -3.65 4.56
C ARG A 20 2.62 -4.50 3.44
N ARG A 21 1.76 -5.22 2.73
CA ARG A 21 2.17 -6.05 1.60
C ARG A 21 2.77 -5.21 0.47
N VAL A 22 2.13 -4.09 0.11
CA VAL A 22 2.67 -3.13 -0.87
C VAL A 22 4.03 -2.62 -0.42
N ALA A 23 4.14 -2.17 0.83
CA ALA A 23 5.39 -1.64 1.39
C ALA A 23 6.51 -2.68 1.38
N GLN A 24 6.22 -3.95 1.71
CA GLN A 24 7.19 -5.04 1.67
C GLN A 24 7.74 -5.27 0.27
N ILE A 25 6.86 -5.29 -0.73
CA ILE A 25 7.28 -5.50 -2.12
C ILE A 25 8.12 -4.31 -2.60
N GLU A 26 7.69 -3.09 -2.32
CA GLU A 26 8.44 -1.88 -2.67
C GLU A 26 9.83 -1.86 -2.01
N MET A 27 9.92 -2.29 -0.76
CA MET A 27 11.19 -2.39 -0.04
C MET A 27 12.11 -3.42 -0.70
N MET A 28 11.61 -4.61 -1.06
CA MET A 28 12.39 -5.63 -1.75
C MET A 28 12.91 -5.13 -3.09
N MET A 29 12.07 -4.44 -3.87
CA MET A 29 12.47 -3.85 -5.14
C MET A 29 13.56 -2.79 -4.95
N ALA A 30 13.40 -1.93 -3.95
CA ALA A 30 14.40 -0.91 -3.61
C ALA A 30 15.73 -1.53 -3.20
N ASP A 31 15.71 -2.62 -2.43
CA ASP A 31 16.91 -3.33 -2.01
C ASP A 31 17.65 -3.94 -3.20
N PHE A 32 16.94 -4.60 -4.12
CA PHE A 32 17.57 -5.14 -5.33
C PHE A 32 18.17 -4.04 -6.20
N ASN A 33 17.46 -2.93 -6.39
CA ASN A 33 17.96 -1.81 -7.17
C ASN A 33 19.16 -1.13 -6.52
N ARG A 34 19.19 -1.05 -5.20
CA ARG A 34 20.33 -0.51 -4.46
C ARG A 34 21.56 -1.41 -4.63
N MET A 35 21.40 -2.72 -4.49
CA MET A 35 22.49 -3.68 -4.71
C MET A 35 23.00 -3.60 -6.15
N ALA A 36 22.11 -3.46 -7.13
CA ALA A 36 22.50 -3.27 -8.52
C ALA A 36 23.32 -1.99 -8.72
N ALA A 37 22.92 -0.89 -8.08
CA ALA A 37 23.65 0.38 -8.15
C ALA A 37 25.05 0.29 -7.51
N GLU A 38 25.19 -0.45 -6.41
CA GLU A 38 26.47 -0.70 -5.77
C GLU A 38 27.39 -1.52 -6.68
N LEU A 39 26.84 -2.55 -7.33
CA LEU A 39 27.59 -3.37 -8.28
C LEU A 39 28.01 -2.55 -9.52
N ASP A 40 27.18 -1.64 -10.00
CA ASP A 40 27.54 -0.71 -11.08
C ASP A 40 28.76 0.15 -10.70
N ARG A 41 28.80 0.64 -9.46
CA ARG A 41 29.94 1.42 -8.97
C ARG A 41 31.21 0.57 -8.92
N GLU A 42 31.11 -0.67 -8.45
CA GLU A 42 32.21 -1.60 -8.40
C GLU A 42 32.77 -1.92 -9.80
N VAL A 43 31.87 -2.13 -10.78
CA VAL A 43 32.26 -2.36 -12.18
C VAL A 43 33.01 -1.14 -12.71
N SER A 44 32.50 0.07 -12.50
CA SER A 44 33.15 1.31 -12.95
C SER A 44 34.52 1.49 -12.33
N GLN A 45 34.66 1.17 -11.05
CA GLN A 45 35.97 1.25 -10.35
C GLN A 45 36.98 0.24 -10.90
N GLU A 46 36.55 -0.99 -11.15
CA GLU A 46 37.47 -2.02 -11.72
C GLU A 46 37.85 -1.70 -13.15
N GLU A 47 36.92 -1.19 -13.97
CA GLU A 47 37.22 -0.74 -15.33
C GLU A 47 38.22 0.42 -15.34
N ALA A 48 38.04 1.39 -14.45
CA ALA A 48 38.98 2.51 -14.29
C ALA A 48 40.38 2.04 -13.85
N ARG A 49 40.42 1.10 -12.91
CA ARG A 49 41.68 0.53 -12.42
C ARG A 49 42.43 -0.22 -13.51
N ALA A 50 41.76 -1.00 -14.32
CA ALA A 50 42.33 -1.78 -15.42
C ALA A 50 42.60 -0.93 -16.66
N GLY A 51 41.95 0.21 -16.81
CA GLY A 51 42.02 1.02 -18.03
C GLY A 51 41.30 0.39 -19.22
N ILE A 52 40.43 -0.58 -18.97
CA ILE A 52 39.68 -1.33 -19.99
C ILE A 52 38.20 -1.27 -19.64
N SER A 53 37.40 -0.74 -20.54
CA SER A 53 35.94 -0.61 -20.35
C SER A 53 35.12 -1.50 -21.28
N ASP A 54 35.77 -2.14 -22.27
CA ASP A 54 35.06 -3.05 -23.19
C ASP A 54 34.98 -4.46 -22.59
N PRO A 55 33.79 -4.96 -22.27
CA PRO A 55 33.61 -6.31 -21.74
C PRO A 55 34.05 -7.43 -22.67
N ALA A 56 34.15 -7.15 -23.95
CA ALA A 56 34.64 -8.12 -24.95
C ALA A 56 36.18 -8.20 -25.02
N HIS A 57 36.89 -7.26 -24.39
CA HIS A 57 38.36 -7.25 -24.40
C HIS A 57 38.91 -8.46 -23.60
N PHE A 58 39.91 -9.12 -24.14
CA PHE A 58 40.48 -10.33 -23.51
C PHE A 58 41.01 -10.11 -22.09
N ALA A 59 41.48 -8.89 -21.79
CA ALA A 59 42.01 -8.53 -20.47
C ALA A 59 40.98 -7.83 -19.57
N TYR A 60 39.69 -7.86 -19.93
CA TYR A 60 38.64 -7.29 -19.09
C TYR A 60 38.64 -7.96 -17.72
N PRO A 61 38.54 -7.19 -16.61
CA PRO A 61 38.62 -7.76 -15.27
C PRO A 61 37.54 -8.83 -15.01
N THR A 62 37.97 -9.98 -14.52
CA THR A 62 37.08 -11.10 -14.17
C THR A 62 36.02 -10.67 -13.14
N TYR A 63 36.45 -9.87 -12.16
CA TYR A 63 35.54 -9.37 -11.14
C TYR A 63 34.45 -8.45 -11.74
N ALA A 64 34.82 -7.56 -12.65
CA ALA A 64 33.87 -6.69 -13.32
C ALA A 64 32.85 -7.49 -14.13
N HIS A 65 33.31 -8.55 -14.80
CA HIS A 65 32.43 -9.44 -15.54
C HIS A 65 31.43 -10.15 -14.63
N ALA A 66 31.90 -10.69 -13.50
CA ALA A 66 31.03 -11.34 -12.51
C ALA A 66 30.06 -10.36 -11.85
N ALA A 67 30.52 -9.16 -11.53
CA ALA A 67 29.70 -8.11 -10.92
C ALA A 67 28.58 -7.63 -11.87
N THR A 68 28.87 -7.53 -13.16
CA THR A 68 27.86 -7.21 -14.19
C THR A 68 26.75 -8.26 -14.22
N GLY A 69 27.11 -9.54 -14.17
CA GLY A 69 26.14 -10.63 -14.10
C GLY A 69 25.24 -10.56 -12.87
N ARG A 70 25.83 -10.30 -11.71
CA ARG A 70 25.09 -10.11 -10.45
C ARG A 70 24.15 -8.91 -10.51
N ARG A 71 24.64 -7.79 -11.05
CA ARG A 71 23.84 -6.58 -11.25
C ARG A 71 22.61 -6.87 -12.09
N ASP A 72 22.80 -7.55 -13.22
CA ASP A 72 21.69 -7.91 -14.10
C ASP A 72 20.70 -8.83 -13.41
N ASN A 73 21.17 -9.79 -12.62
CA ASN A 73 20.29 -10.64 -11.82
C ASN A 73 19.49 -9.84 -10.78
N MET A 74 20.11 -8.86 -10.14
CA MET A 74 19.39 -7.99 -9.18
C MET A 74 18.31 -7.17 -9.87
N ARG A 75 18.61 -6.61 -11.04
CA ARG A 75 17.62 -5.87 -11.83
C ARG A 75 16.48 -6.75 -12.32
N GLN A 76 16.76 -7.96 -12.74
CA GLN A 76 15.74 -8.94 -13.13
C GLN A 76 14.86 -9.32 -11.94
N SER A 77 15.45 -9.49 -10.76
CA SER A 77 14.71 -9.78 -9.54
C SER A 77 13.77 -8.64 -9.16
N ALA A 78 14.22 -7.39 -9.28
CA ALA A 78 13.37 -6.23 -9.06
C ALA A 78 12.22 -6.18 -10.09
N ALA A 79 12.53 -6.39 -11.36
CA ALA A 79 11.53 -6.38 -12.43
C ALA A 79 10.50 -7.50 -12.26
N ALA A 80 10.91 -8.67 -11.78
CA ALA A 80 10.01 -9.79 -11.52
C ALA A 80 8.97 -9.49 -10.42
N LEU A 81 9.24 -8.52 -9.56
CA LEU A 81 8.31 -8.10 -8.51
C LEU A 81 7.25 -7.09 -8.98
N GLU A 82 7.42 -6.49 -10.15
CA GLU A 82 6.49 -5.47 -10.66
C GLU A 82 5.05 -5.98 -10.79
N GLY A 83 4.86 -7.19 -11.27
CA GLY A 83 3.55 -7.82 -11.38
C GLY A 83 2.90 -8.04 -10.00
N GLN A 84 3.69 -8.50 -9.03
CA GLN A 84 3.22 -8.67 -7.65
C GLN A 84 2.86 -7.34 -7.01
N LEU A 85 3.63 -6.29 -7.29
CA LEU A 85 3.33 -4.94 -6.79
C LEU A 85 2.01 -4.41 -7.35
N ALA A 86 1.80 -4.58 -8.67
CA ALA A 86 0.56 -4.16 -9.31
C ALA A 86 -0.65 -4.89 -8.71
N GLU A 87 -0.52 -6.19 -8.50
CA GLU A 87 -1.57 -7.01 -7.87
C GLU A 87 -1.83 -6.57 -6.43
N ALA A 88 -0.78 -6.35 -5.65
CA ALA A 88 -0.91 -5.89 -4.27
C ALA A 88 -1.57 -4.52 -4.17
N LYS A 89 -1.25 -3.60 -5.07
CA LYS A 89 -1.90 -2.29 -5.15
C LYS A 89 -3.38 -2.40 -5.52
N ALA A 90 -3.73 -3.29 -6.44
CA ALA A 90 -5.13 -3.55 -6.81
C ALA A 90 -5.92 -4.10 -5.61
N GLU A 91 -5.34 -5.04 -4.87
CA GLU A 91 -5.95 -5.59 -3.65
C GLU A 91 -6.14 -4.52 -2.57
N LEU A 92 -5.16 -3.62 -2.42
CA LEU A 92 -5.27 -2.48 -1.51
C LEU A 92 -6.43 -1.57 -1.91
N GLY A 93 -6.57 -1.27 -3.20
CA GLY A 93 -7.69 -0.49 -3.73
C GLY A 93 -9.04 -1.12 -3.42
N GLU A 94 -9.17 -2.43 -3.62
CA GLU A 94 -10.39 -3.18 -3.28
C GLU A 94 -10.69 -3.12 -1.79
N ALA A 95 -9.68 -3.28 -0.95
CA ALA A 95 -9.86 -3.21 0.51
C ALA A 95 -10.33 -1.81 0.95
N PHE A 96 -9.80 -0.75 0.34
CA PHE A 96 -10.28 0.61 0.58
C PHE A 96 -11.74 0.81 0.17
N GLU A 97 -12.14 0.29 -0.99
CA GLU A 97 -13.51 0.35 -1.45
C GLU A 97 -14.47 -0.34 -0.49
N GLU A 98 -14.09 -1.51 0.00
CA GLU A 98 -14.89 -2.26 0.97
C GLU A 98 -15.03 -1.52 2.29
N LEU A 99 -13.95 -0.92 2.78
CA LEU A 99 -13.98 -0.09 3.98
C LEU A 99 -14.91 1.12 3.78
N LYS A 100 -14.78 1.78 2.65
CA LYS A 100 -15.58 2.97 2.35
C LYS A 100 -17.07 2.66 2.28
N LYS A 101 -17.46 1.53 1.70
CA LYS A 101 -18.85 1.06 1.66
C LYS A 101 -19.43 0.91 3.07
N VAL A 102 -18.68 0.30 3.97
CA VAL A 102 -19.14 0.09 5.35
C VAL A 102 -19.23 1.43 6.09
N GLU A 103 -18.26 2.31 5.92
CA GLU A 103 -18.26 3.63 6.54
C GLU A 103 -19.44 4.48 6.08
N ILE A 104 -19.78 4.44 4.80
CA ILE A 104 -20.94 5.15 4.24
C ILE A 104 -22.25 4.61 4.84
N LEU A 105 -22.39 3.30 4.94
CA LEU A 105 -23.57 2.69 5.57
C LEU A 105 -23.71 3.08 7.03
N GLU A 106 -22.59 3.11 7.77
CA GLU A 106 -22.55 3.55 9.16
C GLU A 106 -23.02 5.00 9.30
N ASP A 107 -22.50 5.90 8.45
CA ASP A 107 -22.86 7.31 8.47
C ASP A 107 -24.36 7.52 8.16
N ARG A 108 -24.89 6.79 7.19
CA ARG A 108 -26.32 6.85 6.84
C ARG A 108 -27.20 6.42 8.00
N GLU A 109 -26.83 5.34 8.68
CA GLU A 109 -27.61 4.83 9.81
C GLU A 109 -27.53 5.75 11.02
N ARG A 110 -26.35 6.33 11.30
CA ARG A 110 -26.21 7.36 12.34
C ARG A 110 -27.07 8.59 12.04
N SER A 111 -27.10 9.03 10.79
CA SER A 111 -27.93 10.15 10.38
C SER A 111 -29.41 9.85 10.55
N ALA A 112 -29.84 8.64 10.16
CA ALA A 112 -31.21 8.19 10.31
C ALA A 112 -31.63 8.09 11.80
N GLU A 113 -30.74 7.55 12.63
CA GLU A 113 -30.95 7.46 14.09
C GLU A 113 -31.10 8.84 14.72
N ARG A 114 -30.24 9.78 14.36
CA ARG A 114 -30.30 11.16 14.85
C ARG A 114 -31.60 11.87 14.41
N ALA A 115 -31.99 11.66 13.15
CA ALA A 115 -33.22 12.24 12.63
C ALA A 115 -34.46 11.66 13.34
N ALA A 116 -34.47 10.34 13.56
CA ALA A 116 -35.56 9.69 14.30
C ALA A 116 -35.64 10.16 15.74
N GLU A 117 -34.52 10.33 16.42
CA GLU A 117 -34.48 10.84 17.79
C GLU A 117 -34.91 12.29 17.87
N ALA A 118 -34.49 13.14 16.94
CA ALA A 118 -34.92 14.53 16.86
C ALA A 118 -36.44 14.62 16.63
N ALA A 119 -36.99 13.75 15.79
CA ALA A 119 -38.44 13.69 15.54
C ALA A 119 -39.20 13.27 16.80
N ARG A 120 -38.68 12.30 17.57
CA ARG A 120 -39.28 11.89 18.84
C ARG A 120 -39.27 13.01 19.86
N GLU A 121 -38.14 13.70 20.02
CA GLU A 121 -38.00 14.85 20.93
C GLU A 121 -38.97 15.97 20.55
N GLN A 122 -39.09 16.26 19.25
CA GLN A 122 -40.02 17.27 18.78
C GLN A 122 -41.50 16.88 19.07
N ALA A 123 -41.83 15.60 18.86
CA ALA A 123 -43.16 15.08 19.18
C ALA A 123 -43.46 15.18 20.66
N GLU A 124 -42.49 14.90 21.53
CA GLU A 124 -42.62 15.04 22.98
C GLU A 124 -42.84 16.51 23.39
N MET A 125 -42.06 17.40 22.80
CA MET A 125 -42.19 18.85 23.05
C MET A 125 -43.56 19.37 22.59
N ASP A 126 -44.05 18.92 21.44
CA ASP A 126 -45.35 19.28 20.92
C ASP A 126 -46.46 18.75 21.85
N ALA A 127 -46.35 17.54 22.35
CA ALA A 127 -47.30 16.96 23.30
C ALA A 127 -47.32 17.72 24.61
N ILE A 128 -46.17 18.13 25.12
CA ILE A 128 -46.06 18.97 26.33
C ILE A 128 -46.71 20.33 26.09
N GLY A 129 -46.45 20.94 24.94
CA GLY A 129 -47.06 22.22 24.55
C GLY A 129 -48.59 22.13 24.47
N LEU A 130 -49.12 21.06 23.92
CA LEU A 130 -50.60 20.84 23.88
C LEU A 130 -51.18 20.65 25.28
N ARG A 131 -50.51 19.93 26.16
CA ARG A 131 -50.95 19.77 27.57
C ARG A 131 -50.97 21.10 28.32
N ALA A 132 -49.96 21.92 28.08
CA ALA A 132 -49.86 23.22 28.72
C ALA A 132 -50.92 24.20 28.27
N ARG A 133 -51.46 24.03 27.06
CA ARG A 133 -52.57 24.85 26.51
C ARG A 133 -53.97 24.37 26.92
N ALA A 134 -54.07 23.13 27.38
CA ALA A 134 -55.31 22.59 27.87
C ALA A 134 -55.54 22.99 29.34
#